data_70ac853f2c5b8bd2773958ad89fe5ed4
#
_entry.id   70ac853f2c5b8bd2773958ad89fe5ed4
#
_cell.length_a   1.000
_cell.length_b   1.000
_cell.length_c   1.000
_cell.angle_alpha   90.00
_cell.angle_beta   90.00
_cell.angle_gamma   90.00
#
_symmetry.space_group_name_H-M   'P 1'
#
loop_
_entity.id
_entity.type
_entity.pdbx_description
1 polymer ?
#
loop_
_entity_poly.entity_id
_entity_poly.type
_entity_poly.pdbx_seq_one_letter_code
_entity_poly.pdbx_strand_id
1 'polypeptide(L)'
;GIRNISAAAYLRLTAPLIRYRLHGIHRDAHGRVICPNRVVAKVSRVEIARQFFSPPPEKLLTRLIQNGDITEAQATLARLVPVASDLTAEADSGGHTDNRQALTLLPTMIGLRDETMARFNYTDPINLGLAGGIATPEATAAAFAMGADYVLTGTVNQACIESGTSDLVRQMLAEAQQADVAMAPAADMFEMGVK
;
A
#
# COMPACT_ATOMS: atom_id res chain seq x y z
N GLY A 1 16.47 9.11 -9.42
CA GLY A 1 15.09 9.48 -9.10
C GLY A 1 14.49 8.57 -8.04
N ILE A 2 13.34 8.93 -7.49
CA ILE A 2 12.61 8.12 -6.49
C ILE A 2 12.09 6.87 -7.18
N ARG A 3 12.42 5.69 -6.63
CA ARG A 3 12.00 4.39 -7.18
C ARG A 3 10.98 3.63 -6.32
N ASN A 4 10.63 4.17 -5.17
CA ASN A 4 9.62 3.57 -4.30
C ASN A 4 8.69 4.68 -3.78
N ILE A 5 7.38 4.50 -3.96
CA ILE A 5 6.36 5.41 -3.46
C ILE A 5 5.30 4.64 -2.69
N SER A 6 4.76 5.28 -1.65
CA SER A 6 3.58 4.81 -0.96
C SER A 6 2.34 5.50 -1.55
N ALA A 7 1.34 4.72 -1.91
CA ALA A 7 0.07 5.20 -2.41
C ALA A 7 -1.03 4.91 -1.37
N ALA A 8 -1.62 5.95 -0.80
CA ALA A 8 -2.86 5.82 -0.05
C ALA A 8 -3.99 5.53 -1.05
N ALA A 9 -4.51 4.32 -1.02
CA ALA A 9 -5.40 3.80 -2.06
C ALA A 9 -6.86 3.99 -1.67
N TYR A 10 -7.35 5.23 -1.69
CA TYR A 10 -8.73 5.51 -1.29
C TYR A 10 -9.78 5.16 -2.34
N LEU A 11 -9.53 5.39 -3.64
CA LEU A 11 -10.64 5.34 -4.59
C LEU A 11 -10.31 4.70 -5.93
N ARG A 12 -9.37 5.22 -6.69
CA ARG A 12 -9.15 4.80 -8.08
C ARG A 12 -7.69 4.87 -8.48
N LEU A 13 -7.30 3.94 -9.33
CA LEU A 13 -6.04 4.03 -10.03
C LEU A 13 -6.04 5.28 -10.94
N THR A 14 -4.93 6.01 -10.94
CA THR A 14 -4.77 7.23 -11.73
C THR A 14 -3.71 7.04 -12.82
N ALA A 15 -3.85 7.77 -13.93
CA ALA A 15 -2.87 7.71 -15.01
C ALA A 15 -1.45 8.08 -14.57
N PRO A 16 -1.21 9.12 -13.74
CA PRO A 16 0.12 9.40 -13.21
C PRO A 16 0.75 8.26 -12.41
N LEU A 17 -0.05 7.54 -11.58
CA LEU A 17 0.42 6.38 -10.83
C LEU A 17 0.86 5.25 -11.76
N ILE A 18 0.05 4.94 -12.76
CA ILE A 18 0.38 3.90 -13.74
C ILE A 18 1.61 4.30 -14.57
N ARG A 19 1.69 5.55 -15.03
CA ARG A 19 2.86 6.07 -15.73
C ARG A 19 4.13 5.93 -14.87
N TYR A 20 4.06 6.30 -13.59
CA TYR A 20 5.18 6.13 -12.65
C TYR A 20 5.58 4.64 -12.55
N ARG A 21 4.61 3.74 -12.31
CA ARG A 21 4.86 2.30 -12.18
C ARG A 21 5.55 1.70 -13.40
N LEU A 22 5.12 2.11 -14.59
CA LEU A 22 5.60 1.57 -15.86
C LEU A 22 6.86 2.27 -16.40
N HIS A 23 7.33 3.33 -15.75
CA HIS A 23 8.52 4.03 -16.21
C HIS A 23 9.75 3.12 -16.14
N GLY A 24 10.36 2.88 -17.30
CA GLY A 24 11.50 2.00 -17.44
C GLY A 24 11.18 0.50 -17.41
N ILE A 25 9.90 0.10 -17.54
CA ILE A 25 9.53 -1.31 -17.66
C ILE A 25 10.20 -1.94 -18.90
N HIS A 26 10.82 -3.10 -18.71
CA HIS A 26 11.54 -3.82 -19.77
C HIS A 26 11.63 -5.32 -19.46
N ARG A 27 12.13 -6.10 -20.43
CA ARG A 27 12.56 -7.49 -20.16
C ARG A 27 14.06 -7.50 -19.87
N ASP A 28 14.46 -8.29 -18.88
CA ASP A 28 15.87 -8.57 -18.61
C ASP A 28 16.43 -9.61 -19.61
N ALA A 29 17.72 -9.93 -19.45
CA ALA A 29 18.41 -10.91 -20.29
C ALA A 29 17.83 -12.33 -20.22
N HIS A 30 17.04 -12.62 -19.18
CA HIS A 30 16.36 -13.90 -18.99
C HIS A 30 14.89 -13.88 -19.42
N GLY A 31 14.44 -12.77 -20.04
CA GLY A 31 13.06 -12.60 -20.50
C GLY A 31 12.06 -12.22 -19.41
N ARG A 32 12.49 -12.02 -18.15
CA ARG A 32 11.58 -11.60 -17.05
C ARG A 32 11.24 -10.13 -17.21
N VAL A 33 9.99 -9.80 -16.85
CA VAL A 33 9.54 -8.39 -16.88
C VAL A 33 10.01 -7.67 -15.63
N ILE A 34 10.80 -6.65 -15.80
CA ILE A 34 11.34 -5.81 -14.72
C ILE A 34 10.60 -4.48 -14.69
N CYS A 35 10.07 -4.15 -13.54
CA CYS A 35 9.43 -2.86 -13.23
C CYS A 35 10.30 -2.11 -12.20
N PRO A 36 11.17 -1.18 -12.62
CA PRO A 36 12.14 -0.56 -11.71
C PRO A 36 11.50 0.28 -10.60
N ASN A 37 10.33 0.86 -10.88
CA ASN A 37 9.59 1.67 -9.93
C ASN A 37 8.62 0.80 -9.13
N ARG A 38 8.65 0.94 -7.80
CA ARG A 38 7.80 0.19 -6.88
C ARG A 38 6.66 1.06 -6.38
N VAL A 39 5.51 0.44 -6.17
CA VAL A 39 4.34 1.06 -5.57
C VAL A 39 3.92 0.22 -4.37
N VAL A 40 3.98 0.79 -3.18
CA VAL A 40 3.41 0.23 -1.96
C VAL A 40 2.01 0.81 -1.81
N ALA A 41 0.98 0.00 -2.04
CA ALA A 41 -0.41 0.43 -1.87
C ALA A 41 -0.87 0.19 -0.44
N LYS A 42 -1.39 1.21 0.25
CA LYS A 42 -2.03 1.06 1.57
C LYS A 42 -3.54 0.99 1.38
N VAL A 43 -4.15 -0.10 1.78
CA VAL A 43 -5.57 -0.37 1.53
C VAL A 43 -6.26 -1.04 2.71
N SER A 44 -7.53 -0.66 2.94
CA SER A 44 -8.43 -1.28 3.92
C SER A 44 -9.62 -2.00 3.26
N ARG A 45 -9.77 -1.88 1.91
CA ARG A 45 -10.92 -2.37 1.16
C ARG A 45 -10.52 -3.39 0.11
N VAL A 46 -11.20 -4.52 0.11
CA VAL A 46 -10.92 -5.65 -0.80
C VAL A 46 -11.07 -5.26 -2.28
N GLU A 47 -12.09 -4.48 -2.61
CA GLU A 47 -12.35 -4.03 -3.98
C GLU A 47 -11.24 -3.11 -4.52
N ILE A 48 -10.60 -2.34 -3.65
CA ILE A 48 -9.45 -1.50 -4.00
C ILE A 48 -8.18 -2.37 -4.10
N ALA A 49 -7.95 -3.26 -3.14
CA ALA A 49 -6.82 -4.19 -3.18
C ALA A 49 -6.82 -4.99 -4.48
N ARG A 50 -7.98 -5.48 -4.93
CA ARG A 50 -8.13 -6.21 -6.19
C ARG A 50 -7.63 -5.39 -7.39
N GLN A 51 -7.87 -4.08 -7.43
CA GLN A 51 -7.38 -3.21 -8.51
C GLN A 51 -5.85 -3.11 -8.50
N PHE A 52 -5.25 -3.02 -7.30
CA PHE A 52 -3.79 -2.91 -7.15
C PHE A 52 -3.05 -4.22 -7.39
N PHE A 53 -3.66 -5.34 -7.07
CA PHE A 53 -3.13 -6.68 -7.39
C PHE A 53 -3.28 -7.04 -8.88
N SER A 54 -4.20 -6.41 -9.58
CA SER A 54 -4.43 -6.66 -11.02
C SER A 54 -3.45 -5.86 -11.89
N PRO A 55 -3.29 -6.25 -13.17
CA PRO A 55 -2.59 -5.42 -14.14
C PRO A 55 -3.28 -4.05 -14.30
N PRO A 56 -2.56 -3.03 -14.79
CA PRO A 56 -3.16 -1.73 -15.11
C PRO A 56 -4.38 -1.86 -16.04
N PRO A 57 -5.48 -1.14 -15.74
CA PRO A 57 -6.68 -1.16 -16.58
C PRO A 57 -6.40 -0.72 -18.01
N GLU A 58 -6.95 -1.44 -19.00
CA GLU A 58 -6.77 -1.15 -20.44
C GLU A 58 -7.13 0.30 -20.79
N LYS A 59 -8.19 0.85 -20.20
CA LYS A 59 -8.58 2.24 -20.40
C LYS A 59 -7.47 3.23 -20.04
N LEU A 60 -6.72 2.96 -18.98
CA LEU A 60 -5.61 3.81 -18.57
C LEU A 60 -4.39 3.60 -19.48
N LEU A 61 -4.10 2.37 -19.88
CA LEU A 61 -3.01 2.07 -20.82
C LEU A 61 -3.26 2.77 -22.17
N THR A 62 -4.45 2.62 -22.75
CA THR A 62 -4.84 3.30 -24.00
C THR A 62 -4.65 4.81 -23.91
N ARG A 63 -5.13 5.42 -22.81
CA ARG A 63 -4.96 6.86 -22.59
C ARG A 63 -3.48 7.28 -22.52
N LEU A 64 -2.64 6.50 -21.81
CA LEU A 64 -1.22 6.80 -21.67
C LEU A 64 -0.48 6.66 -22.99
N ILE A 65 -0.85 5.68 -23.84
CA ILE A 65 -0.33 5.54 -25.21
C ILE A 65 -0.72 6.75 -26.05
N GLN A 66 -2.00 7.10 -26.06
CA GLN A 66 -2.51 8.25 -26.85
C GLN A 66 -1.83 9.56 -26.46
N ASN A 67 -1.50 9.74 -25.19
CA ASN A 67 -0.77 10.91 -24.70
C ASN A 67 0.75 10.87 -24.98
N GLY A 68 1.29 9.74 -25.46
CA GLY A 68 2.73 9.55 -25.62
C GLY A 68 3.49 9.34 -24.30
N ASP A 69 2.77 9.06 -23.20
CA ASP A 69 3.35 8.82 -21.86
C ASP A 69 4.03 7.45 -21.74
N ILE A 70 3.55 6.45 -22.49
CA ILE A 70 4.13 5.10 -22.61
C ILE A 70 4.06 4.63 -24.05
N THR A 71 4.91 3.66 -24.41
CA THR A 71 4.89 2.99 -25.70
C THR A 71 3.97 1.77 -25.70
N GLU A 72 3.57 1.30 -26.89
CA GLU A 72 2.82 0.03 -27.07
C GLU A 72 3.60 -1.17 -26.46
N ALA A 73 4.93 -1.19 -26.61
CA ALA A 73 5.75 -2.23 -26.02
C ALA A 73 5.67 -2.24 -24.49
N GLN A 74 5.70 -1.05 -23.86
CA GLN A 74 5.52 -0.92 -22.41
C GLN A 74 4.12 -1.33 -21.97
N ALA A 75 3.08 -0.98 -22.73
CA ALA A 75 1.71 -1.40 -22.43
C ALA A 75 1.55 -2.93 -22.54
N THR A 76 2.22 -3.56 -23.49
CA THR A 76 2.23 -5.03 -23.60
C THR A 76 2.86 -5.68 -22.36
N LEU A 77 3.97 -5.15 -21.86
CA LEU A 77 4.59 -5.64 -20.63
C LEU A 77 3.76 -5.33 -19.38
N ALA A 78 3.06 -4.20 -19.36
CA ALA A 78 2.20 -3.79 -18.25
C ALA A 78 1.10 -4.80 -17.92
N ARG A 79 0.61 -5.55 -18.91
CA ARG A 79 -0.40 -6.61 -18.73
C ARG A 79 0.11 -7.84 -17.96
N LEU A 80 1.42 -7.93 -17.79
CA LEU A 80 2.10 -9.06 -17.14
C LEU A 80 2.52 -8.76 -15.70
N VAL A 81 2.25 -7.56 -15.20
CA VAL A 81 2.67 -7.13 -13.86
C VAL A 81 1.53 -6.46 -13.10
N PRO A 82 1.47 -6.60 -11.78
CA PRO A 82 0.48 -5.88 -10.96
C PRO A 82 0.80 -4.39 -10.89
N VAL A 83 -0.22 -3.58 -10.60
CA VAL A 83 -0.04 -2.15 -10.31
C VAL A 83 0.84 -1.96 -9.10
N ALA A 84 0.53 -2.64 -7.98
CA ALA A 84 1.35 -2.59 -6.79
C ALA A 84 2.41 -3.68 -6.80
N SER A 85 3.63 -3.34 -6.39
CA SER A 85 4.68 -4.31 -6.07
C SER A 85 4.52 -4.87 -4.66
N ASP A 86 3.95 -4.05 -3.77
CA ASP A 86 3.71 -4.38 -2.38
C ASP A 86 2.36 -3.79 -1.97
N LEU A 87 1.64 -4.45 -1.07
CA LEU A 87 0.38 -3.95 -0.55
C LEU A 87 0.40 -4.05 0.97
N THR A 88 -0.01 -2.98 1.63
CA THR A 88 -0.21 -2.96 3.09
C THR A 88 -1.70 -3.05 3.39
N ALA A 89 -2.11 -4.11 4.08
CA ALA A 89 -3.43 -4.19 4.69
C ALA A 89 -3.49 -3.17 5.83
N GLU A 90 -4.26 -2.11 5.66
CA GLU A 90 -4.36 -1.00 6.61
C GLU A 90 -5.54 -1.25 7.54
N ALA A 91 -5.25 -1.84 8.71
CA ALA A 91 -6.22 -2.06 9.77
C ALA A 91 -6.49 -0.76 10.53
N ASP A 92 -7.35 -0.83 11.55
CA ASP A 92 -7.66 0.31 12.41
C ASP A 92 -6.40 0.93 13.00
N SER A 93 -6.29 2.24 12.94
CA SER A 93 -5.08 2.97 13.27
C SER A 93 -5.39 4.33 13.90
N GLY A 94 -4.37 4.98 14.46
CA GLY A 94 -4.46 6.34 14.97
C GLY A 94 -4.52 7.46 13.92
N GLY A 95 -4.49 7.10 12.61
CA GLY A 95 -4.73 8.03 11.50
C GLY A 95 -6.12 7.82 10.90
N HIS A 96 -6.29 8.23 9.63
CA HIS A 96 -7.52 7.93 8.89
C HIS A 96 -7.73 6.42 8.83
N THR A 97 -8.93 5.96 9.17
CA THR A 97 -9.22 4.53 9.28
C THR A 97 -10.64 4.19 8.81
N ASP A 98 -10.78 3.00 8.24
CA ASP A 98 -12.06 2.35 7.97
C ASP A 98 -12.49 1.41 9.12
N ASN A 99 -11.82 1.47 10.28
CA ASN A 99 -12.05 0.62 11.46
C ASN A 99 -12.00 -0.88 11.16
N ARG A 100 -11.07 -1.31 10.29
CA ARG A 100 -10.92 -2.72 9.91
C ARG A 100 -10.08 -3.46 10.94
N GLN A 101 -10.56 -4.61 11.38
CA GLN A 101 -9.82 -5.47 12.30
C GLN A 101 -8.69 -6.23 11.59
N ALA A 102 -7.47 -6.18 12.14
CA ALA A 102 -6.30 -6.83 11.55
C ALA A 102 -6.50 -8.35 11.37
N LEU A 103 -7.10 -9.01 12.35
CA LEU A 103 -7.34 -10.47 12.36
C LEU A 103 -8.23 -10.96 11.20
N THR A 104 -9.08 -10.11 10.67
CA THR A 104 -9.93 -10.44 9.53
C THR A 104 -9.40 -9.87 8.22
N LEU A 105 -8.82 -8.68 8.27
CA LEU A 105 -8.36 -7.98 7.08
C LEU A 105 -7.14 -8.67 6.43
N LEU A 106 -6.09 -8.96 7.22
CA LEU A 106 -4.86 -9.53 6.68
C LEU A 106 -5.07 -10.89 6.00
N PRO A 107 -5.73 -11.89 6.62
CA PRO A 107 -6.00 -13.17 5.94
C PRO A 107 -6.84 -13.03 4.68
N THR A 108 -7.82 -12.10 4.68
CA THR A 108 -8.62 -11.81 3.49
C THR A 108 -7.77 -11.26 2.34
N MET A 109 -6.85 -10.34 2.66
CA MET A 109 -5.93 -9.77 1.65
C MET A 109 -4.91 -10.82 1.15
N ILE A 110 -4.42 -11.72 2.02
CA ILE A 110 -3.57 -12.84 1.63
C ILE A 110 -4.29 -13.74 0.62
N GLY A 111 -5.50 -14.18 0.92
CA GLY A 111 -6.28 -15.01 0.01
C GLY A 111 -6.55 -14.31 -1.33
N LEU A 112 -6.85 -13.02 -1.31
CA LEU A 112 -7.05 -12.23 -2.53
C LEU A 112 -5.77 -12.09 -3.36
N ARG A 113 -4.61 -11.87 -2.71
CA ARG A 113 -3.31 -11.84 -3.37
C ARG A 113 -3.03 -13.16 -4.08
N ASP A 114 -3.18 -14.26 -3.36
CA ASP A 114 -2.85 -15.60 -3.87
C ASP A 114 -3.77 -16.00 -5.05
N GLU A 115 -5.07 -15.72 -4.95
CA GLU A 115 -6.04 -15.89 -6.04
C GLU A 115 -5.62 -15.07 -7.28
N THR A 116 -5.22 -13.81 -7.06
CA THR A 116 -4.87 -12.89 -8.15
C THR A 116 -3.54 -13.26 -8.80
N MET A 117 -2.53 -13.63 -8.00
CA MET A 117 -1.25 -14.11 -8.50
C MET A 117 -1.42 -15.37 -9.37
N ALA A 118 -2.23 -16.33 -8.92
CA ALA A 118 -2.54 -17.53 -9.71
C ALA A 118 -3.28 -17.18 -11.00
N ARG A 119 -4.28 -16.29 -10.94
CA ARG A 119 -5.09 -15.87 -12.10
C ARG A 119 -4.26 -15.23 -13.20
N PHE A 120 -3.32 -14.35 -12.86
CA PHE A 120 -2.48 -13.62 -13.81
C PHE A 120 -1.12 -14.27 -14.04
N ASN A 121 -0.85 -15.39 -13.38
CA ASN A 121 0.41 -16.15 -13.47
C ASN A 121 1.64 -15.25 -13.23
N TYR A 122 1.60 -14.42 -12.19
CA TYR A 122 2.72 -13.57 -11.84
C TYR A 122 3.91 -14.40 -11.37
N THR A 123 5.10 -14.08 -11.87
CA THR A 123 6.36 -14.74 -11.51
C THR A 123 6.98 -14.15 -10.24
N ASP A 124 6.81 -12.85 -10.05
CA ASP A 124 7.35 -12.17 -8.88
C ASP A 124 6.28 -12.08 -7.77
N PRO A 125 6.64 -12.35 -6.52
CA PRO A 125 5.70 -12.27 -5.41
C PRO A 125 5.28 -10.81 -5.16
N ILE A 126 4.01 -10.63 -4.79
CA ILE A 126 3.51 -9.37 -4.24
C ILE A 126 3.64 -9.49 -2.72
N ASN A 127 4.49 -8.67 -2.10
CA ASN A 127 4.60 -8.67 -0.64
C ASN A 127 3.36 -8.03 -0.01
N LEU A 128 2.89 -8.63 1.06
CA LEU A 128 1.73 -8.14 1.80
C LEU A 128 2.11 -7.81 3.24
N GLY A 129 2.01 -6.54 3.59
CA GLY A 129 2.27 -6.05 4.94
C GLY A 129 1.02 -5.78 5.75
N LEU A 130 1.19 -5.58 7.04
CA LEU A 130 0.15 -5.14 7.95
C LEU A 130 0.49 -3.77 8.54
N ALA A 131 -0.51 -2.89 8.59
CA ALA A 131 -0.48 -1.61 9.32
C ALA A 131 -1.70 -1.47 10.21
N GLY A 132 -1.61 -0.59 11.19
CA GLY A 132 -2.66 -0.34 12.18
C GLY A 132 -2.47 -1.16 13.45
N GLY A 133 -2.34 -0.48 14.58
CA GLY A 133 -2.14 -1.10 15.89
C GLY A 133 -0.78 -1.75 16.12
N ILE A 134 0.22 -1.53 15.27
CA ILE A 134 1.57 -2.09 15.40
C ILE A 134 2.40 -1.16 16.27
N ALA A 135 2.32 -1.34 17.57
CA ALA A 135 2.99 -0.48 18.55
C ALA A 135 3.92 -1.23 19.54
N THR A 136 3.84 -2.57 19.57
CA THR A 136 4.64 -3.40 20.48
C THR A 136 5.35 -4.53 19.73
N PRO A 137 6.42 -5.10 20.33
CA PRO A 137 7.06 -6.30 19.78
C PRO A 137 6.09 -7.46 19.57
N GLU A 138 5.13 -7.65 20.49
CA GLU A 138 4.12 -8.72 20.42
C GLU A 138 3.17 -8.51 19.25
N ALA A 139 2.70 -7.27 19.01
CA ALA A 139 1.88 -6.94 17.85
C ALA A 139 2.62 -7.19 16.54
N THR A 140 3.92 -6.86 16.51
CA THR A 140 4.80 -7.15 15.36
C THR A 140 4.94 -8.66 15.14
N ALA A 141 5.24 -9.42 16.21
CA ALA A 141 5.34 -10.87 16.12
C ALA A 141 4.03 -11.53 15.66
N ALA A 142 2.88 -11.03 16.15
CA ALA A 142 1.57 -11.50 15.74
C ALA A 142 1.31 -11.22 14.25
N ALA A 143 1.69 -10.06 13.73
CA ALA A 143 1.55 -9.73 12.31
C ALA A 143 2.31 -10.73 11.41
N PHE A 144 3.56 -11.04 11.76
CA PHE A 144 4.34 -12.04 11.03
C PHE A 144 3.78 -13.46 11.19
N ALA A 145 3.33 -13.83 12.38
CA ALA A 145 2.68 -15.13 12.61
C ALA A 145 1.39 -15.29 11.79
N MET A 146 0.68 -14.21 11.50
CA MET A 146 -0.49 -14.18 10.63
C MET A 146 -0.14 -14.22 9.13
N GLY A 147 1.13 -14.16 8.75
CA GLY A 147 1.59 -14.24 7.38
C GLY A 147 1.89 -12.90 6.71
N ALA A 148 2.09 -11.82 7.47
CA ALA A 148 2.59 -10.57 6.90
C ALA A 148 4.06 -10.72 6.47
N ASP A 149 4.41 -10.20 5.30
CA ASP A 149 5.79 -10.14 4.82
C ASP A 149 6.58 -8.98 5.44
N TYR A 150 5.87 -7.95 5.90
CA TYR A 150 6.41 -6.77 6.58
C TYR A 150 5.34 -6.08 7.43
N VAL A 151 5.76 -5.17 8.29
CA VAL A 151 4.86 -4.28 9.03
C VAL A 151 5.13 -2.81 8.66
N LEU A 152 4.11 -1.97 8.78
CA LEU A 152 4.22 -0.54 8.62
C LEU A 152 3.74 0.13 9.90
N THR A 153 4.63 0.91 10.52
CA THR A 153 4.39 1.59 11.80
C THR A 153 4.24 3.09 11.58
N GLY A 154 3.41 3.74 12.39
CA GLY A 154 3.15 5.18 12.36
C GLY A 154 3.56 5.86 13.66
N THR A 155 2.69 5.84 14.67
CA THR A 155 2.84 6.57 15.94
C THR A 155 4.15 6.25 16.68
N VAL A 156 4.59 4.99 16.64
CA VAL A 156 5.88 4.56 17.24
C VAL A 156 7.05 5.37 16.65
N ASN A 157 7.05 5.61 15.33
CA ASN A 157 8.09 6.40 14.69
C ASN A 157 8.02 7.88 15.08
N GLN A 158 6.81 8.41 15.35
CA GLN A 158 6.65 9.79 15.83
C GLN A 158 7.18 9.98 17.24
N ALA A 159 7.20 8.94 18.07
CA ALA A 159 7.75 8.95 19.42
C ALA A 159 9.29 8.85 19.45
N CYS A 160 9.95 8.55 18.33
CA CYS A 160 11.41 8.47 18.25
C CYS A 160 12.08 9.85 18.31
N ILE A 161 13.32 9.89 18.82
CA ILE A 161 14.12 11.12 18.92
C ILE A 161 14.39 11.73 17.54
N GLU A 162 14.56 10.88 16.51
CA GLU A 162 14.85 11.26 15.13
C GLU A 162 13.65 11.85 14.41
N SER A 163 12.45 11.77 14.99
CA SER A 163 11.26 12.36 14.38
C SER A 163 11.29 13.88 14.47
N GLY A 164 10.63 14.57 13.55
CA GLY A 164 10.44 16.02 13.62
C GLY A 164 9.40 16.49 14.65
N THR A 165 8.89 15.57 15.46
CA THR A 165 7.88 15.83 16.50
C THR A 165 8.52 16.54 17.69
N SER A 166 7.82 17.51 18.30
CA SER A 166 8.32 18.23 19.50
C SER A 166 8.50 17.29 20.69
N ASP A 167 9.40 17.65 21.60
CA ASP A 167 9.68 16.86 22.80
C ASP A 167 8.42 16.58 23.63
N LEU A 168 7.58 17.61 23.80
CA LEU A 168 6.31 17.48 24.51
C LEU A 168 5.40 16.42 23.87
N VAL A 169 5.23 16.48 22.54
CA VAL A 169 4.36 15.54 21.82
C VAL A 169 4.97 14.13 21.86
N ARG A 170 6.30 13.98 21.75
CA ARG A 170 6.96 12.68 21.89
C ARG A 170 6.70 12.06 23.26
N GLN A 171 6.81 12.86 24.33
CA GLN A 171 6.53 12.40 25.69
C GLN A 171 5.06 11.98 25.82
N MET A 172 4.11 12.79 25.34
CA MET A 172 2.69 12.45 25.37
C MET A 172 2.41 11.14 24.62
N LEU A 173 3.03 10.94 23.44
CA LEU A 173 2.88 9.70 22.68
C LEU A 173 3.48 8.48 23.38
N ALA A 174 4.60 8.65 24.08
CA ALA A 174 5.25 7.58 24.84
C ALA A 174 4.45 7.17 26.09
N GLU A 175 3.69 8.08 26.68
CA GLU A 175 2.85 7.86 27.87
C GLU A 175 1.42 7.40 27.50
N ALA A 176 0.97 7.61 26.26
CA ALA A 176 -0.39 7.31 25.82
C ALA A 176 -0.73 5.82 25.92
N GLN A 177 -1.91 5.54 26.44
CA GLN A 177 -2.49 4.19 26.55
C GLN A 177 -3.62 4.05 25.52
N GLN A 178 -4.08 2.83 25.29
CA GLN A 178 -5.19 2.57 24.39
C GLN A 178 -6.46 3.38 24.74
N ALA A 179 -6.71 3.60 26.04
CA ALA A 179 -7.84 4.37 26.52
C ALA A 179 -7.78 5.89 26.20
N ASP A 180 -6.59 6.38 25.86
CA ASP A 180 -6.35 7.80 25.51
C ASP A 180 -6.62 8.11 24.04
N VAL A 181 -7.01 7.08 23.25
CA VAL A 181 -7.31 7.21 21.83
C VAL A 181 -8.80 7.47 21.62
N ALA A 182 -9.12 8.52 20.87
CA ALA A 182 -10.48 8.85 20.51
C ALA A 182 -10.59 9.22 19.02
N MET A 183 -11.77 8.97 18.44
CA MET A 183 -12.08 9.44 17.09
C MET A 183 -12.33 10.94 17.10
N ALA A 184 -11.70 11.66 16.17
CA ALA A 184 -11.88 13.10 16.00
C ALA A 184 -12.01 13.43 14.51
N PRO A 185 -12.62 14.57 14.14
CA PRO A 185 -12.59 15.05 12.76
C PRO A 185 -11.14 15.23 12.30
N ALA A 186 -10.81 14.74 11.10
CA ALA A 186 -9.48 14.90 10.53
C ALA A 186 -9.16 16.37 10.25
N ALA A 187 -8.02 16.86 10.74
CA ALA A 187 -7.65 18.27 10.68
C ALA A 187 -7.54 18.81 9.24
N ASP A 188 -7.17 17.96 8.29
CA ASP A 188 -6.95 18.28 6.88
C ASP A 188 -8.12 17.89 5.95
N MET A 189 -9.03 17.08 6.43
CA MET A 189 -10.15 16.54 5.63
C MET A 189 -11.50 16.57 6.36
N PHE A 190 -11.62 17.34 7.44
CA PHE A 190 -12.87 17.38 8.23
C PHE A 190 -14.09 17.88 7.42
N GLU A 191 -13.88 18.75 6.43
CA GLU A 191 -14.94 19.22 5.52
C GLU A 191 -15.54 18.10 4.68
N MET A 192 -14.80 17.01 4.46
CA MET A 192 -15.27 15.81 3.78
C MET A 192 -15.87 14.77 4.73
N GLY A 193 -16.00 15.09 6.03
CA GLY A 193 -16.51 14.19 7.04
C GLY A 193 -15.58 13.04 7.42
N VAL A 194 -14.30 13.16 7.12
CA VAL A 194 -13.28 12.14 7.47
C VAL A 194 -12.90 12.29 8.94
N LYS A 195 -12.80 11.15 9.64
CA LYS A 195 -12.41 11.04 11.05
C LYS A 195 -11.13 10.25 11.18
#